data_cc4fc828e147cfdff8b2bdd5ad648981
#
_entry.id   cc4fc828e147cfdff8b2bdd5ad648981
#
_cell.length_a   1.000
_cell.length_b   1.000
_cell.length_c   1.000
_cell.angle_alpha   90.00
_cell.angle_beta   90.00
_cell.angle_gamma   90.00
#
_symmetry.space_group_name_H-M   'P 1'
#
loop_
_entity.id
_entity.type
_entity.pdbx_description
1 polymer ?
#
loop_
_entity_poly.entity_id
_entity_poly.type
_entity_poly.pdbx_seq_one_letter_code
_entity_poly.pdbx_strand_id
1 'polypeptide(L)'
;TILEHCIKAISYAMNLGTHNLPLMKSGDWNDGMNLIGYKGKGESVWLGFFLYHILDRMIVMLKKMILVNPQETVSKEVSICVNDNNENHEVKPENIQDVQSQRYEEIIQLYLEKMNILRKALNTYSWDGLWYKRAFNDEGQLVGSISNAECKIDSVSQSWAVISQAGD
;
A
#
# COMPACT_ATOMS: atom_id res chain seq x y z
N THR A 1 -17.51 -0.04 4.61
CA THR A 1 -16.95 1.25 5.13
C THR A 1 -15.88 1.79 4.19
N ILE A 2 -15.55 3.10 4.30
CA ILE A 2 -14.43 3.72 3.55
C ILE A 2 -13.11 3.00 3.87
N LEU A 3 -12.88 2.67 5.14
CA LEU A 3 -11.68 1.95 5.56
C LEU A 3 -11.52 0.60 4.84
N GLU A 4 -12.58 -0.17 4.69
CA GLU A 4 -12.53 -1.45 3.96
C GLU A 4 -12.18 -1.27 2.49
N HIS A 5 -12.69 -0.20 1.85
CA HIS A 5 -12.32 0.14 0.47
C HIS A 5 -10.83 0.51 0.38
N CYS A 6 -10.31 1.29 1.33
CA CYS A 6 -8.89 1.62 1.40
C CYS A 6 -8.02 0.35 1.58
N ILE A 7 -8.39 -0.54 2.50
CA ILE A 7 -7.67 -1.81 2.72
C ILE A 7 -7.67 -2.66 1.44
N LYS A 8 -8.81 -2.78 0.75
CA LYS A 8 -8.89 -3.52 -0.52
C LYS A 8 -8.03 -2.90 -1.62
N ALA A 9 -8.05 -1.57 -1.76
CA ALA A 9 -7.23 -0.86 -2.75
C ALA A 9 -5.73 -1.07 -2.48
N ILE A 10 -5.29 -0.95 -1.23
CA ILE A 10 -3.92 -1.21 -0.81
C ILE A 10 -3.54 -2.67 -1.07
N SER A 11 -4.40 -3.63 -0.72
CA SER A 11 -4.15 -5.06 -0.98
C SER A 11 -3.95 -5.34 -2.47
N TYR A 12 -4.70 -4.65 -3.34
CA TYR A 12 -4.50 -4.75 -4.79
C TYR A 12 -3.17 -4.15 -5.24
N ALA A 13 -2.77 -3.01 -4.70
CA ALA A 13 -1.50 -2.36 -5.01
C ALA A 13 -0.27 -3.14 -4.50
N MET A 14 -0.44 -3.99 -3.48
CA MET A 14 0.61 -4.89 -2.97
C MET A 14 0.88 -6.10 -3.89
N ASN A 15 0.35 -6.15 -5.10
CA ASN A 15 0.73 -7.11 -6.12
C ASN A 15 2.09 -6.74 -6.70
N LEU A 16 3.15 -7.40 -6.21
CA LEU A 16 4.53 -7.09 -6.50
C LEU A 16 5.09 -7.98 -7.62
N GLY A 17 6.02 -7.44 -8.39
CA GLY A 17 6.73 -8.14 -9.45
C GLY A 17 8.01 -8.84 -8.97
N THR A 18 8.89 -9.14 -9.92
CA THR A 18 10.12 -9.92 -9.70
C THR A 18 11.11 -9.23 -8.76
N HIS A 19 11.17 -7.90 -8.77
CA HIS A 19 12.02 -7.10 -7.88
C HIS A 19 11.32 -6.69 -6.58
N ASN A 20 10.13 -7.25 -6.29
CA ASN A 20 9.29 -6.86 -5.16
C ASN A 20 8.85 -5.39 -5.20
N LEU A 21 8.67 -4.84 -6.39
CA LEU A 21 8.09 -3.52 -6.64
C LEU A 21 6.67 -3.65 -7.19
N PRO A 22 5.79 -2.66 -7.01
CA PRO A 22 4.44 -2.71 -7.52
C PRO A 22 4.40 -2.83 -9.05
N LEU A 23 3.51 -3.69 -9.54
CA LEU A 23 3.27 -3.86 -10.97
C LEU A 23 2.54 -2.66 -11.56
N MET A 24 3.04 -2.11 -12.66
CA MET A 24 2.43 -1.00 -13.40
C MET A 24 1.15 -1.40 -14.13
N LYS A 25 1.13 -2.63 -14.66
CA LYS A 25 0.08 -3.11 -15.57
C LYS A 25 -0.10 -2.16 -16.77
N SER A 26 -1.35 -1.97 -17.23
CA SER A 26 -1.67 -1.09 -18.37
C SER A 26 -1.85 0.39 -17.98
N GLY A 27 -1.61 0.74 -16.73
CA GLY A 27 -1.77 2.11 -16.26
C GLY A 27 -0.82 2.42 -15.11
N ASP A 28 0.02 3.40 -15.32
CA ASP A 28 0.74 4.09 -14.26
C ASP A 28 0.11 5.49 -14.14
N TRP A 29 0.39 6.17 -13.05
CA TRP A 29 -0.03 7.55 -12.83
C TRP A 29 0.37 8.49 -14.00
N ASN A 30 1.46 8.22 -14.68
CA ASN A 30 1.85 8.89 -15.92
C ASN A 30 1.20 8.21 -17.13
N ASP A 31 0.21 8.83 -17.73
CA ASP A 31 -0.56 8.32 -18.87
C ASP A 31 0.31 7.93 -20.08
N GLY A 32 1.49 8.55 -20.24
CA GLY A 32 2.44 8.22 -21.31
C GLY A 32 3.21 6.90 -21.13
N MET A 33 3.08 6.23 -20.00
CA MET A 33 3.86 5.01 -19.66
C MET A 33 3.02 3.72 -19.74
N ASN A 34 1.86 3.76 -20.36
CA ASN A 34 0.94 2.63 -20.46
C ASN A 34 1.48 1.38 -21.17
N LEU A 35 2.53 1.54 -21.99
CA LEU A 35 3.16 0.42 -22.71
C LEU A 35 4.30 -0.25 -21.94
N ILE A 36 4.78 0.33 -20.85
CA ILE A 36 5.94 -0.19 -20.11
C ILE A 36 5.61 -1.47 -19.35
N GLY A 37 4.43 -1.57 -18.79
CA GLY A 37 3.97 -2.72 -18.00
C GLY A 37 2.71 -3.40 -18.53
N TYR A 38 2.36 -3.24 -19.82
CA TYR A 38 1.08 -3.72 -20.36
C TYR A 38 0.94 -5.24 -20.39
N LYS A 39 2.07 -5.99 -20.41
CA LYS A 39 2.10 -7.46 -20.30
C LYS A 39 1.98 -7.94 -18.84
N GLY A 40 1.89 -7.03 -17.89
CA GLY A 40 1.69 -7.30 -16.48
C GLY A 40 2.94 -7.69 -15.70
N LYS A 41 4.14 -7.45 -16.23
CA LYS A 41 5.43 -7.73 -15.57
C LYS A 41 6.20 -6.47 -15.19
N GLY A 42 5.96 -5.35 -15.88
CA GLY A 42 6.63 -4.08 -15.62
C GLY A 42 6.37 -3.56 -14.20
N GLU A 43 7.40 -3.02 -13.57
CA GLU A 43 7.40 -2.59 -12.17
C GLU A 43 7.71 -1.10 -12.04
N SER A 44 7.02 -0.41 -11.15
CA SER A 44 7.17 1.04 -10.93
C SER A 44 7.93 1.34 -9.64
N VAL A 45 9.03 2.05 -9.76
CA VAL A 45 9.85 2.46 -8.61
C VAL A 45 9.14 3.54 -7.80
N TRP A 46 8.64 4.60 -8.45
CA TRP A 46 7.95 5.68 -7.72
C TRP A 46 6.69 5.19 -7.00
N LEU A 47 5.95 4.25 -7.63
CA LEU A 47 4.78 3.64 -7.00
C LEU A 47 5.19 2.80 -5.78
N GLY A 48 6.39 2.21 -5.78
CA GLY A 48 6.97 1.55 -4.62
C GLY A 48 7.17 2.50 -3.44
N PHE A 49 7.75 3.68 -3.68
CA PHE A 49 7.89 4.74 -2.68
C PHE A 49 6.53 5.27 -2.20
N PHE A 50 5.62 5.51 -3.13
CA PHE A 50 4.27 5.98 -2.81
C PHE A 50 3.51 4.95 -1.96
N LEU A 51 3.53 3.67 -2.33
CA LEU A 51 2.90 2.60 -1.57
C LEU A 51 3.50 2.50 -0.16
N TYR A 52 4.83 2.58 -0.02
CA TYR A 52 5.49 2.63 1.28
C TYR A 52 4.93 3.74 2.16
N HIS A 53 4.82 4.95 1.62
CA HIS A 53 4.24 6.10 2.33
C HIS A 53 2.78 5.87 2.73
N ILE A 54 1.96 5.31 1.84
CA ILE A 54 0.55 4.97 2.14
C ILE A 54 0.46 3.96 3.27
N LEU A 55 1.29 2.90 3.26
CA LEU A 55 1.31 1.90 4.33
C LEU A 55 1.67 2.52 5.68
N ASP A 56 2.67 3.40 5.72
CA ASP A 56 3.04 4.13 6.94
C ASP A 56 1.87 4.97 7.49
N ARG A 57 1.20 5.74 6.63
CA ARG A 57 0.03 6.54 7.05
C ARG A 57 -1.14 5.69 7.53
N MET A 58 -1.39 4.55 6.87
CA MET A 58 -2.44 3.61 7.28
C MET A 58 -2.13 2.96 8.64
N ILE A 59 -0.88 2.61 8.91
CA ILE A 59 -0.46 2.10 10.22
C ILE A 59 -0.75 3.12 11.32
N VAL A 60 -0.38 4.39 11.11
CA VAL A 60 -0.66 5.46 12.07
C VAL A 60 -2.16 5.61 12.32
N MET A 61 -2.98 5.54 11.26
CA MET A 61 -4.43 5.64 11.38
C MET A 61 -5.02 4.45 12.15
N LEU A 62 -4.64 3.21 11.79
CA LEU A 62 -5.15 2.00 12.46
C LEU A 62 -4.77 1.97 13.94
N LYS A 63 -3.53 2.36 14.30
CA LYS A 63 -3.10 2.49 15.70
C LYS A 63 -3.97 3.49 16.47
N LYS A 64 -4.31 4.63 15.86
CA LYS A 64 -5.23 5.59 16.48
C LYS A 64 -6.64 5.01 16.69
N MET A 65 -7.13 4.23 15.73
CA MET A 65 -8.44 3.59 15.83
C MET A 65 -8.50 2.53 16.94
N ILE A 66 -7.42 1.81 17.21
CA ILE A 66 -7.31 0.89 18.35
C ILE A 66 -7.35 1.66 19.68
N LEU A 67 -6.75 2.85 19.75
CA LEU A 67 -6.66 3.66 20.97
C LEU A 67 -7.93 4.45 21.27
N VAL A 68 -8.74 4.79 20.26
CA VAL A 68 -10.00 5.52 20.44
C VAL A 68 -11.08 4.53 20.91
N ASN A 69 -11.49 4.67 22.17
CA ASN A 69 -12.52 3.84 22.79
C ASN A 69 -13.85 3.94 22.02
N PRO A 70 -14.46 2.86 21.55
CA PRO A 70 -15.61 2.88 20.64
C PRO A 70 -16.94 3.27 21.31
N GLN A 71 -16.98 3.69 22.55
CA GLN A 71 -18.25 4.05 23.21
C GLN A 71 -19.00 5.20 22.52
N GLU A 72 -18.35 6.03 21.69
CA GLU A 72 -19.02 7.12 20.98
C GLU A 72 -19.54 6.75 19.58
N THR A 73 -19.08 5.66 18.98
CA THR A 73 -19.47 5.28 17.60
C THR A 73 -20.56 4.20 17.53
N VAL A 74 -20.73 3.39 18.55
CA VAL A 74 -21.71 2.29 18.56
C VAL A 74 -23.12 2.78 18.90
N SER A 75 -23.28 3.92 19.56
CA SER A 75 -24.59 4.46 19.94
C SER A 75 -25.43 5.01 18.77
N LYS A 76 -24.90 5.09 17.56
CA LYS A 76 -25.64 5.60 16.38
C LYS A 76 -26.08 4.56 15.36
N GLU A 77 -25.56 3.34 15.38
CA GLU A 77 -25.86 2.32 14.35
C GLU A 77 -26.70 1.12 14.84
N VAL A 78 -26.99 1.02 16.12
CA VAL A 78 -27.74 -0.13 16.69
C VAL A 78 -29.28 0.08 16.71
N SER A 79 -29.77 1.20 16.20
CA SER A 79 -31.24 1.51 16.28
C SER A 79 -32.04 1.00 15.07
N ILE A 80 -31.51 0.27 14.13
CA ILE A 80 -32.29 -0.24 12.99
C ILE A 80 -31.89 -1.70 12.75
N CYS A 81 -32.58 -2.62 13.41
CA CYS A 81 -32.93 -3.97 13.03
C CYS A 81 -33.35 -4.78 14.24
N VAL A 82 -34.56 -4.51 14.73
CA VAL A 82 -35.30 -5.46 15.57
C VAL A 82 -36.55 -5.85 14.80
N ASN A 83 -36.58 -7.02 14.21
CA ASN A 83 -37.80 -7.82 14.04
C ASN A 83 -37.47 -9.31 14.02
N ASP A 84 -37.92 -9.92 15.10
CA ASP A 84 -38.54 -11.23 15.29
C ASP A 84 -37.85 -12.51 14.81
N ASN A 85 -37.53 -13.26 15.79
CA ASN A 85 -37.67 -14.70 16.09
C ASN A 85 -36.39 -15.48 16.40
N ASN A 86 -36.28 -15.74 17.73
CA ASN A 86 -35.69 -16.90 18.40
C ASN A 86 -34.24 -17.30 18.12
N GLU A 87 -33.53 -17.06 19.10
CA GLU A 87 -32.43 -17.65 19.86
C GLU A 87 -31.38 -16.60 20.21
N ASN A 88 -31.51 -16.10 21.43
CA ASN A 88 -30.61 -15.10 22.03
C ASN A 88 -29.23 -15.76 22.31
N HIS A 89 -28.30 -15.66 21.38
CA HIS A 89 -26.89 -15.56 21.72
C HIS A 89 -26.58 -14.06 21.83
N GLU A 90 -26.71 -13.50 23.04
CA GLU A 90 -26.14 -12.20 23.37
C GLU A 90 -24.63 -12.27 23.15
N VAL A 91 -24.17 -11.77 22.01
CA VAL A 91 -22.74 -11.49 21.78
C VAL A 91 -22.41 -10.30 22.67
N LYS A 92 -21.68 -10.54 23.76
CA LYS A 92 -21.28 -9.47 24.69
C LYS A 92 -20.51 -8.40 23.91
N PRO A 93 -20.80 -7.10 24.10
CA PRO A 93 -20.13 -6.01 23.37
C PRO A 93 -18.59 -6.00 23.50
N GLU A 94 -18.05 -6.51 24.60
CA GLU A 94 -16.61 -6.68 24.84
C GLU A 94 -15.93 -7.58 23.80
N ASN A 95 -16.64 -8.58 23.26
CA ASN A 95 -16.08 -9.56 22.31
C ASN A 95 -15.92 -8.99 20.89
N ILE A 96 -16.73 -8.02 20.49
CA ILE A 96 -16.69 -7.40 19.15
C ILE A 96 -15.50 -6.43 19.06
N GLN A 97 -15.23 -5.70 20.12
CA GLN A 97 -14.14 -4.72 20.20
C GLN A 97 -12.77 -5.40 20.14
N ASP A 98 -12.59 -6.48 20.90
CA ASP A 98 -11.34 -7.26 20.90
C ASP A 98 -11.06 -7.85 19.52
N VAL A 99 -12.08 -8.39 18.85
CA VAL A 99 -11.98 -8.94 17.49
C VAL A 99 -11.58 -7.87 16.47
N GLN A 100 -12.14 -6.66 16.57
CA GLN A 100 -11.81 -5.57 15.65
C GLN A 100 -10.41 -5.02 15.87
N SER A 101 -9.99 -4.85 17.12
CA SER A 101 -8.64 -4.43 17.49
C SER A 101 -7.60 -5.45 17.02
N GLN A 102 -7.85 -6.74 17.26
CA GLN A 102 -6.99 -7.82 16.78
C GLN A 102 -6.86 -7.81 15.25
N ARG A 103 -7.95 -7.62 14.51
CA ARG A 103 -7.92 -7.49 13.05
C ARG A 103 -7.06 -6.31 12.59
N TYR A 104 -7.12 -5.17 13.28
CA TYR A 104 -6.27 -4.02 12.94
C TYR A 104 -4.81 -4.29 13.24
N GLU A 105 -4.49 -4.96 14.33
CA GLU A 105 -3.13 -5.39 14.67
C GLU A 105 -2.55 -6.33 13.59
N GLU A 106 -3.32 -7.30 13.13
CA GLU A 106 -2.91 -8.21 12.04
C GLU A 106 -2.60 -7.45 10.74
N ILE A 107 -3.44 -6.46 10.38
CA ILE A 107 -3.21 -5.60 9.22
C ILE A 107 -1.95 -4.75 9.39
N ILE A 108 -1.72 -4.20 10.59
CA ILE A 108 -0.52 -3.42 10.92
C ILE A 108 0.73 -4.28 10.73
N GLN A 109 0.74 -5.51 11.24
CA GLN A 109 1.88 -6.43 11.09
C GLN A 109 2.15 -6.76 9.62
N LEU A 110 1.10 -7.06 8.84
CA LEU A 110 1.21 -7.27 7.40
C LEU A 110 1.81 -6.04 6.69
N TYR A 111 1.38 -4.83 7.04
CA TYR A 111 1.89 -3.61 6.42
C TYR A 111 3.34 -3.33 6.79
N LEU A 112 3.74 -3.56 8.04
CA LEU A 112 5.14 -3.45 8.47
C LEU A 112 6.05 -4.43 7.71
N GLU A 113 5.61 -5.67 7.52
CA GLU A 113 6.34 -6.67 6.72
C GLU A 113 6.49 -6.20 5.27
N LYS A 114 5.40 -5.72 4.65
CA LYS A 114 5.42 -5.22 3.26
C LYS A 114 6.30 -3.98 3.11
N MET A 115 6.31 -3.07 4.09
CA MET A 115 7.21 -1.92 4.10
C MET A 115 8.67 -2.34 4.13
N ASN A 116 9.03 -3.36 4.93
CA ASN A 116 10.40 -3.88 4.96
C ASN A 116 10.82 -4.48 3.61
N ILE A 117 9.93 -5.24 2.96
CA ILE A 117 10.16 -5.80 1.63
C ILE A 117 10.37 -4.67 0.60
N LEU A 118 9.47 -3.68 0.58
CA LEU A 118 9.55 -2.55 -0.34
C LEU A 118 10.82 -1.72 -0.14
N ARG A 119 11.15 -1.36 1.11
CA ARG A 119 12.37 -0.59 1.40
C ARG A 119 13.63 -1.30 0.91
N LYS A 120 13.74 -2.61 1.20
CA LYS A 120 14.85 -3.42 0.71
C LYS A 120 14.88 -3.46 -0.82
N ALA A 121 13.74 -3.65 -1.48
CA ALA A 121 13.63 -3.71 -2.93
C ALA A 121 14.04 -2.37 -3.59
N LEU A 122 13.53 -1.26 -3.06
CA LEU A 122 13.81 0.09 -3.54
C LEU A 122 15.31 0.41 -3.48
N ASN A 123 15.97 0.12 -2.37
CA ASN A 123 17.38 0.43 -2.21
C ASN A 123 18.31 -0.59 -2.88
N THR A 124 17.89 -1.85 -3.08
CA THR A 124 18.70 -2.87 -3.74
C THR A 124 18.59 -2.82 -5.26
N TYR A 125 17.37 -2.70 -5.80
CA TYR A 125 17.15 -2.85 -7.25
C TYR A 125 16.94 -1.52 -7.97
N SER A 126 16.41 -0.50 -7.26
CA SER A 126 16.04 0.75 -7.90
C SER A 126 17.12 1.82 -7.89
N TRP A 127 18.08 1.74 -6.95
CA TRP A 127 19.22 2.65 -6.94
C TRP A 127 20.17 2.39 -8.13
N ASP A 128 20.51 3.42 -8.86
CA ASP A 128 21.34 3.36 -10.09
C ASP A 128 22.76 3.91 -9.91
N GLY A 129 23.19 4.10 -8.67
CA GLY A 129 24.49 4.67 -8.30
C GLY A 129 24.48 6.18 -8.08
N LEU A 130 23.59 6.92 -8.75
CA LEU A 130 23.46 8.37 -8.65
C LEU A 130 22.03 8.84 -8.35
N TRP A 131 21.04 8.08 -8.76
CA TRP A 131 19.60 8.35 -8.55
C TRP A 131 18.77 7.09 -8.59
N TYR A 132 17.50 7.17 -8.25
CA TYR A 132 16.55 6.07 -8.37
C TYR A 132 15.99 5.98 -9.79
N LYS A 133 16.00 4.78 -10.37
CA LYS A 133 15.35 4.45 -11.64
C LYS A 133 13.88 4.82 -11.61
N ARG A 134 13.24 4.93 -12.79
CA ARG A 134 11.81 5.18 -12.89
C ARG A 134 10.99 3.90 -12.83
N ALA A 135 11.42 2.88 -13.57
CA ALA A 135 10.69 1.64 -13.73
C ALA A 135 11.56 0.52 -14.32
N PHE A 136 11.03 -0.70 -14.29
CA PHE A 136 11.44 -1.83 -15.11
C PHE A 136 10.31 -2.14 -16.08
N ASN A 137 10.60 -2.31 -17.37
CA ASN A 137 9.58 -2.70 -18.33
C ASN A 137 9.25 -4.19 -18.27
N ASP A 138 8.31 -4.66 -19.09
CA ASP A 138 7.88 -6.06 -19.14
C ASP A 138 8.99 -7.05 -19.52
N GLU A 139 10.05 -6.59 -20.19
CA GLU A 139 11.24 -7.34 -20.55
C GLU A 139 12.37 -7.21 -19.52
N GLY A 140 12.16 -6.49 -18.42
CA GLY A 140 13.14 -6.23 -17.37
C GLY A 140 14.16 -5.13 -17.73
N GLN A 141 13.94 -4.39 -18.83
CA GLN A 141 14.81 -3.27 -19.20
C GLN A 141 14.57 -2.07 -18.29
N LEU A 142 15.62 -1.32 -18.02
CA LEU A 142 15.61 -0.18 -17.12
C LEU A 142 15.00 1.06 -17.81
N VAL A 143 14.20 1.81 -17.07
CA VAL A 143 13.65 3.11 -17.46
C VAL A 143 14.10 4.16 -16.45
N GLY A 144 14.60 5.29 -16.92
CA GLY A 144 15.15 6.35 -16.06
C GLY A 144 16.48 5.96 -15.40
N SER A 145 17.33 5.22 -16.14
CA SER A 145 18.63 4.75 -15.71
C SER A 145 19.75 5.50 -16.43
N ILE A 146 20.89 5.60 -15.78
CA ILE A 146 22.12 6.15 -16.39
C ILE A 146 22.51 5.42 -17.67
N SER A 147 22.14 4.16 -17.80
CA SER A 147 22.42 3.32 -18.98
C SER A 147 21.50 3.62 -20.18
N ASN A 148 20.40 4.38 -19.98
CA ASN A 148 19.51 4.75 -21.07
C ASN A 148 20.16 5.81 -21.99
N ALA A 149 19.87 5.78 -23.29
CA ALA A 149 20.32 6.80 -24.23
C ALA A 149 19.61 8.15 -23.96
N GLU A 150 18.32 8.08 -23.68
CA GLU A 150 17.44 9.24 -23.41
C GLU A 150 16.70 9.03 -22.06
N CYS A 151 16.15 10.10 -21.51
CA CYS A 151 15.35 10.08 -20.26
C CYS A 151 16.05 9.33 -19.12
N LYS A 152 17.31 9.64 -18.87
CA LYS A 152 18.16 8.94 -17.91
C LYS A 152 17.70 9.09 -16.46
N ILE A 153 16.99 10.16 -16.15
CA ILE A 153 16.50 10.45 -14.80
C ILE A 153 15.03 10.90 -14.86
N ASP A 154 14.28 10.55 -13.84
CA ASP A 154 12.90 10.99 -13.62
C ASP A 154 12.77 11.60 -12.23
N SER A 155 12.24 12.83 -12.16
CA SER A 155 12.12 13.58 -10.91
C SER A 155 11.11 12.97 -9.93
N VAL A 156 10.09 12.26 -10.43
CA VAL A 156 9.02 11.68 -9.59
C VAL A 156 9.58 10.66 -8.64
N SER A 157 10.44 9.74 -9.11
CA SER A 157 11.08 8.74 -8.25
C SER A 157 11.95 9.40 -7.16
N GLN A 158 12.71 10.44 -7.51
CA GLN A 158 13.57 11.15 -6.56
C GLN A 158 12.74 11.87 -5.48
N SER A 159 11.70 12.59 -5.92
CA SER A 159 10.81 13.31 -5.01
C SER A 159 10.13 12.36 -4.01
N TRP A 160 9.64 11.24 -4.49
CA TRP A 160 8.96 10.24 -3.63
C TRP A 160 9.93 9.46 -2.75
N ALA A 161 11.19 9.28 -3.15
CA ALA A 161 12.21 8.71 -2.28
C ALA A 161 12.39 9.58 -1.01
N VAL A 162 12.43 10.91 -1.19
CA VAL A 162 12.53 11.87 -0.06
C VAL A 162 11.23 11.92 0.75
N ILE A 163 10.07 12.06 0.08
CA ILE A 163 8.76 12.19 0.75
C ILE A 163 8.43 10.95 1.59
N SER A 164 8.69 9.76 1.08
CA SER A 164 8.39 8.50 1.76
C SER A 164 9.38 8.16 2.87
N GLN A 165 10.57 8.74 2.86
CA GLN A 165 11.70 8.39 3.74
C GLN A 165 12.11 6.90 3.63
N ALA A 166 11.82 6.25 2.50
CA ALA A 166 12.20 4.87 2.22
C ALA A 166 13.50 4.75 1.42
N GLY A 167 13.97 5.85 0.81
CA GLY A 167 15.30 5.95 0.21
C GLY A 167 16.39 6.09 1.27
N ASP A 168 17.55 5.46 1.02
CA ASP A 168 18.75 5.56 1.87
C ASP A 168 19.60 6.77 1.45
#